data_cb8c9d669be2ede2478e144ae099bfd4
#
_entry.id   cb8c9d669be2ede2478e144ae099bfd4
#
_cell.length_a   1.000
_cell.length_b   1.000
_cell.length_c   1.000
_cell.angle_alpha   90.00
_cell.angle_beta   90.00
_cell.angle_gamma   90.00
#
_symmetry.space_group_name_H-M   'P 1'
#
loop_
_entity.id
_entity.type
_entity.pdbx_description
1 polymer ?
#
loop_
_entity_poly.entity_id
_entity_poly.type
_entity_poly.pdbx_seq_one_letter_code
_entity_poly.pdbx_strand_id
1 'polypeptide(L)'
;MAEVAVKQSTAERTADLFTFDEFLRFWAGDRPQCVALDGPDRLLTYGALADTTAQVIAGLADLGIGKGDRIAWFGKNSTLYFNLFFAAARLGAVMVPIGWRLAPAEATWIAGDAQAKAVFLGAGFEGLADTFADLPSVHMALTQDEAWRWIDAQQPAAYEPAGPEDAVLQLYTSGTTGNPKGAVLSNRNLFGLRKQSLGAPQPYTQMTDDEAILVAMPCAHIGGTGLGVMAIGAGLPGIILAEFEPRAVFDAVEQKGVTRFFIVPAALQMLLNHPDCASVDFARVKYIIYGASPIPLVLLRECIAMFKAEFIQAYGMTETTGTICMLPPEDHCVEGNQRMRSAGKPLPGVEVRVVGESGEALGPNQIGEIQTRSSNNMLGYWNLPDATAKTMTPDGWIATGDAGYLDEDGYVYMHDRIKDMIISGGENVYPAQVESAIYGHPDVLEVAVIGVPDATWGEAVKAVCVPKPGHSIDPQSIIDWTRERLASFKVPKSVDVIAALPRNPSGKILRRTLREPYWAGLERQVN
;
A
#
# COMPACT_ATOMS: atom_id res chain seq x y z
N MET A 1 -10.00 -6.06 -51.42
CA MET A 1 -9.64 -5.24 -50.26
C MET A 1 -9.50 -6.17 -49.07
N ALA A 2 -8.29 -6.44 -48.62
CA ALA A 2 -8.10 -7.24 -47.42
C ALA A 2 -8.52 -6.38 -46.22
N GLU A 3 -9.51 -6.85 -45.44
CA GLU A 3 -9.81 -6.29 -44.12
C GLU A 3 -8.55 -6.37 -43.27
N VAL A 4 -7.96 -5.23 -42.95
CA VAL A 4 -6.95 -5.14 -41.92
C VAL A 4 -7.68 -5.39 -40.61
N ALA A 5 -7.62 -6.63 -40.13
CA ALA A 5 -8.10 -6.97 -38.79
C ALA A 5 -7.39 -6.05 -37.78
N VAL A 6 -8.12 -5.13 -37.19
CA VAL A 6 -7.61 -4.27 -36.11
C VAL A 6 -7.18 -5.23 -34.98
N LYS A 7 -5.88 -5.34 -34.75
CA LYS A 7 -5.34 -6.15 -33.65
C LYS A 7 -5.86 -5.57 -32.34
N GLN A 8 -6.69 -6.32 -31.62
CA GLN A 8 -7.16 -5.93 -30.29
C GLN A 8 -5.96 -5.61 -29.38
N SER A 9 -6.07 -4.55 -28.58
CA SER A 9 -5.06 -4.21 -27.60
C SER A 9 -4.90 -5.35 -26.57
N THR A 10 -3.75 -5.46 -25.96
CA THR A 10 -3.48 -6.43 -24.87
C THR A 10 -4.51 -6.30 -23.76
N ALA A 11 -4.90 -5.08 -23.44
CA ALA A 11 -5.91 -4.76 -22.42
C ALA A 11 -7.29 -5.34 -22.77
N GLU A 12 -7.74 -5.20 -24.02
CA GLU A 12 -9.02 -5.78 -24.51
C GLU A 12 -8.99 -7.31 -24.50
N ARG A 13 -7.86 -7.93 -24.89
CA ARG A 13 -7.69 -9.39 -24.91
C ARG A 13 -7.76 -10.03 -23.52
N THR A 14 -7.49 -9.28 -22.45
CA THR A 14 -7.44 -9.75 -21.07
C THR A 14 -8.53 -9.13 -20.18
N ALA A 15 -9.51 -8.44 -20.79
CA ALA A 15 -10.56 -7.71 -20.07
C ALA A 15 -11.46 -8.59 -19.20
N ASP A 16 -11.67 -9.84 -19.60
CA ASP A 16 -12.53 -10.81 -18.91
C ASP A 16 -11.75 -11.82 -18.06
N LEU A 17 -10.44 -11.60 -17.83
CA LEU A 17 -9.64 -12.42 -16.92
C LEU A 17 -9.71 -11.83 -15.50
N PHE A 18 -9.97 -12.69 -14.50
CA PHE A 18 -10.18 -12.31 -13.12
C PHE A 18 -9.37 -13.14 -12.11
N THR A 19 -8.58 -14.12 -12.58
CA THR A 19 -7.80 -14.99 -11.70
C THR A 19 -6.34 -15.06 -12.13
N PHE A 20 -5.43 -15.33 -11.17
CA PHE A 20 -4.02 -15.53 -11.49
C PHE A 20 -3.79 -16.69 -12.44
N ASP A 21 -4.61 -17.75 -12.37
CA ASP A 21 -4.50 -18.89 -13.27
C ASP A 21 -4.76 -18.50 -14.72
N GLU A 22 -5.84 -17.72 -14.96
CA GLU A 22 -6.20 -17.21 -16.28
C GLU A 22 -5.09 -16.31 -16.85
N PHE A 23 -4.58 -15.35 -16.07
CA PHE A 23 -3.51 -14.46 -16.51
C PHE A 23 -2.21 -15.21 -16.84
N LEU A 24 -1.76 -16.12 -15.97
CA LEU A 24 -0.52 -16.84 -16.19
C LEU A 24 -0.60 -17.80 -17.39
N ARG A 25 -1.73 -18.50 -17.58
CA ARG A 25 -1.95 -19.33 -18.78
C ARG A 25 -1.96 -18.46 -20.05
N PHE A 26 -2.62 -17.31 -20.00
CA PHE A 26 -2.67 -16.40 -21.13
C PHE A 26 -1.26 -15.93 -21.52
N TRP A 27 -0.47 -15.42 -20.56
CA TRP A 27 0.86 -14.89 -20.85
C TRP A 27 1.88 -15.96 -21.20
N ALA A 28 1.82 -17.13 -20.58
CA ALA A 28 2.66 -18.26 -20.93
C ALA A 28 2.42 -18.74 -22.37
N GLY A 29 1.19 -18.59 -22.88
CA GLY A 29 0.87 -18.88 -24.29
C GLY A 29 1.23 -17.74 -25.25
N ASP A 30 1.01 -16.49 -24.85
CA ASP A 30 1.18 -15.29 -25.70
C ASP A 30 2.65 -14.84 -25.80
N ARG A 31 3.38 -14.83 -24.69
CA ARG A 31 4.75 -14.30 -24.60
C ARG A 31 5.65 -15.09 -23.64
N PRO A 32 5.85 -16.40 -23.85
CA PRO A 32 6.53 -17.28 -22.90
C PRO A 32 7.97 -16.89 -22.58
N GLN A 33 8.66 -16.21 -23.51
CA GLN A 33 10.05 -15.78 -23.37
C GLN A 33 10.21 -14.36 -22.78
N CYS A 34 9.12 -13.60 -22.65
CA CYS A 34 9.19 -12.28 -22.03
C CYS A 34 9.41 -12.41 -20.51
N VAL A 35 10.20 -11.50 -19.95
CA VAL A 35 10.43 -11.42 -18.51
C VAL A 35 9.11 -11.14 -17.81
N ALA A 36 8.77 -11.95 -16.81
CA ALA A 36 7.66 -11.75 -15.90
C ALA A 36 8.13 -11.13 -14.59
N LEU A 37 9.19 -11.70 -14.00
CA LEU A 37 9.77 -11.25 -12.72
C LEU A 37 11.29 -11.18 -12.85
N ASP A 38 11.88 -10.05 -12.48
CA ASP A 38 13.33 -9.85 -12.39
C ASP A 38 13.65 -9.37 -10.97
N GLY A 39 14.03 -10.29 -10.10
CA GLY A 39 14.28 -10.01 -8.69
C GLY A 39 15.66 -10.41 -8.21
N PRO A 40 15.95 -10.24 -6.92
CA PRO A 40 17.28 -10.43 -6.34
C PRO A 40 17.75 -11.89 -6.35
N ASP A 41 16.82 -12.84 -6.39
CA ASP A 41 17.09 -14.28 -6.28
C ASP A 41 16.98 -15.04 -7.61
N ARG A 42 16.02 -14.72 -8.46
CA ARG A 42 15.86 -15.31 -9.81
C ARG A 42 15.21 -14.33 -10.78
N LEU A 43 15.54 -14.51 -12.07
CA LEU A 43 14.76 -13.97 -13.18
C LEU A 43 13.88 -15.09 -13.73
N LEU A 44 12.57 -14.81 -13.89
CA LEU A 44 11.61 -15.73 -14.49
C LEU A 44 10.94 -15.10 -15.70
N THR A 45 10.88 -15.83 -16.81
CA THR A 45 10.02 -15.51 -17.95
C THR A 45 8.58 -15.95 -17.63
N TYR A 46 7.59 -15.53 -18.44
CA TYR A 46 6.21 -15.98 -18.27
C TYR A 46 6.05 -17.51 -18.40
N GLY A 47 6.80 -18.14 -19.32
CA GLY A 47 6.83 -19.60 -19.41
C GLY A 47 7.40 -20.23 -18.15
N ALA A 48 8.59 -19.79 -17.71
CA ALA A 48 9.24 -20.31 -16.50
C ALA A 48 8.39 -20.06 -15.23
N LEU A 49 7.69 -18.91 -15.14
CA LEU A 49 6.80 -18.60 -14.01
C LEU A 49 5.58 -19.54 -14.00
N ALA A 50 5.02 -19.85 -15.18
CA ALA A 50 3.91 -20.79 -15.27
C ALA A 50 4.34 -22.21 -14.83
N ASP A 51 5.54 -22.65 -15.24
CA ASP A 51 6.09 -23.95 -14.88
C ASP A 51 6.41 -24.03 -13.38
N THR A 52 7.16 -23.05 -12.85
CA THR A 52 7.54 -23.06 -11.43
C THR A 52 6.34 -22.92 -10.50
N THR A 53 5.31 -22.11 -10.87
CA THR A 53 4.07 -22.07 -10.08
C THR A 53 3.31 -23.39 -10.12
N ALA A 54 3.31 -24.13 -11.23
CA ALA A 54 2.72 -25.47 -11.30
C ALA A 54 3.48 -26.48 -10.42
N GLN A 55 4.80 -26.39 -10.35
CA GLN A 55 5.64 -27.17 -9.43
C GLN A 55 5.30 -26.85 -7.96
N VAL A 56 5.19 -25.58 -7.59
CA VAL A 56 4.76 -25.18 -6.23
C VAL A 56 3.38 -25.76 -5.88
N ILE A 57 2.42 -25.69 -6.81
CA ILE A 57 1.08 -26.25 -6.61
C ILE A 57 1.15 -27.74 -6.30
N ALA A 58 1.94 -28.52 -7.07
CA ALA A 58 2.12 -29.94 -6.83
C ALA A 58 2.70 -30.22 -5.43
N GLY A 59 3.78 -29.52 -5.06
CA GLY A 59 4.38 -29.66 -3.74
C GLY A 59 3.48 -29.25 -2.58
N LEU A 60 2.64 -28.21 -2.75
CA LEU A 60 1.64 -27.82 -1.74
C LEU A 60 0.54 -28.90 -1.62
N ALA A 61 0.09 -29.46 -2.72
CA ALA A 61 -0.91 -30.53 -2.72
C ALA A 61 -0.38 -31.80 -2.03
N ASP A 62 0.89 -32.16 -2.21
CA ASP A 62 1.54 -33.29 -1.51
C ASP A 62 1.58 -33.08 0.02
N LEU A 63 1.61 -31.84 0.48
CA LEU A 63 1.51 -31.47 1.88
C LEU A 63 0.05 -31.38 2.39
N GLY A 64 -0.94 -31.68 1.55
CA GLY A 64 -2.35 -31.50 1.88
C GLY A 64 -2.77 -30.06 2.03
N ILE A 65 -2.06 -29.13 1.36
CA ILE A 65 -2.39 -27.71 1.32
C ILE A 65 -3.18 -27.42 0.05
N GLY A 66 -4.37 -26.87 0.20
CA GLY A 66 -5.28 -26.60 -0.91
C GLY A 66 -6.09 -25.34 -0.71
N LYS A 67 -7.23 -25.30 -1.39
CA LYS A 67 -8.16 -24.17 -1.35
C LYS A 67 -8.55 -23.78 0.08
N GLY A 68 -8.40 -22.52 0.42
CA GLY A 68 -8.71 -21.96 1.74
C GLY A 68 -7.62 -22.14 2.81
N ASP A 69 -6.56 -22.89 2.53
CA ASP A 69 -5.42 -23.00 3.45
C ASP A 69 -4.46 -21.80 3.30
N ARG A 70 -3.69 -21.51 4.34
CA ARG A 70 -2.73 -20.40 4.34
C ARG A 70 -1.31 -20.92 4.22
N ILE A 71 -0.51 -20.19 3.42
CA ILE A 71 0.94 -20.27 3.43
C ILE A 71 1.51 -18.90 3.77
N ALA A 72 2.57 -18.83 4.55
CA ALA A 72 3.16 -17.57 4.98
C ALA A 72 4.52 -17.33 4.33
N TRP A 73 4.80 -16.06 4.07
CA TRP A 73 6.10 -15.55 3.68
C TRP A 73 6.64 -14.61 4.75
N PHE A 74 7.85 -14.85 5.25
CA PHE A 74 8.57 -13.93 6.13
C PHE A 74 9.92 -13.56 5.51
N GLY A 75 10.02 -12.37 4.95
CA GLY A 75 11.24 -11.93 4.26
C GLY A 75 11.08 -10.61 3.54
N LYS A 76 12.19 -10.14 2.98
CA LYS A 76 12.21 -9.01 2.04
C LYS A 76 11.51 -9.41 0.73
N ASN A 77 11.29 -8.45 -0.17
CA ASN A 77 10.72 -8.78 -1.48
C ASN A 77 11.68 -9.71 -2.25
N SER A 78 11.13 -10.69 -2.96
CA SER A 78 11.90 -11.63 -3.78
C SER A 78 11.05 -12.19 -4.94
N THR A 79 11.70 -12.76 -5.92
CA THR A 79 11.01 -13.53 -6.98
C THR A 79 10.29 -14.72 -6.38
N LEU A 80 10.89 -15.39 -5.38
CA LEU A 80 10.28 -16.51 -4.68
C LEU A 80 8.95 -16.14 -4.04
N TYR A 81 8.86 -14.97 -3.37
CA TYR A 81 7.60 -14.50 -2.79
C TYR A 81 6.49 -14.45 -3.83
N PHE A 82 6.74 -13.82 -4.97
CA PHE A 82 5.72 -13.70 -6.02
C PHE A 82 5.41 -15.04 -6.68
N ASN A 83 6.41 -15.91 -6.88
CA ASN A 83 6.19 -17.26 -7.39
C ASN A 83 5.29 -18.07 -6.46
N LEU A 84 5.55 -18.06 -5.15
CA LEU A 84 4.73 -18.71 -4.12
C LEU A 84 3.33 -18.11 -4.06
N PHE A 85 3.23 -16.77 -4.08
CA PHE A 85 1.94 -16.09 -4.06
C PHE A 85 1.06 -16.44 -5.27
N PHE A 86 1.64 -16.39 -6.47
CA PHE A 86 0.88 -16.70 -7.68
C PHE A 86 0.49 -18.18 -7.75
N ALA A 87 1.35 -19.08 -7.27
CA ALA A 87 1.03 -20.50 -7.17
C ALA A 87 -0.12 -20.75 -6.17
N ALA A 88 -0.03 -20.17 -4.97
CA ALA A 88 -1.08 -20.25 -3.96
C ALA A 88 -2.41 -19.70 -4.51
N ALA A 89 -2.38 -18.54 -5.16
CA ALA A 89 -3.56 -17.91 -5.71
C ALA A 89 -4.20 -18.72 -6.87
N ARG A 90 -3.40 -19.44 -7.65
CA ARG A 90 -3.89 -20.37 -8.69
C ARG A 90 -4.61 -21.58 -8.08
N LEU A 91 -4.11 -22.08 -6.96
CA LEU A 91 -4.67 -23.21 -6.22
C LEU A 91 -5.88 -22.82 -5.34
N GLY A 92 -6.05 -21.53 -5.02
CA GLY A 92 -7.01 -21.04 -4.04
C GLY A 92 -6.51 -21.14 -2.59
N ALA A 93 -5.22 -21.40 -2.38
CA ALA A 93 -4.57 -21.18 -1.11
C ALA A 93 -4.29 -19.68 -0.91
N VAL A 94 -4.17 -19.26 0.33
CA VAL A 94 -4.07 -17.85 0.70
C VAL A 94 -2.63 -17.52 1.11
N MET A 95 -2.00 -16.59 0.42
CA MET A 95 -0.70 -16.06 0.80
C MET A 95 -0.85 -15.08 1.96
N VAL A 96 0.00 -15.23 2.98
CA VAL A 96 0.10 -14.35 4.15
C VAL A 96 1.52 -13.77 4.19
N PRO A 97 1.76 -12.60 3.57
CA PRO A 97 3.06 -11.96 3.67
C PRO A 97 3.18 -11.24 5.01
N ILE A 98 4.25 -11.56 5.74
CA ILE A 98 4.55 -11.03 7.07
C ILE A 98 5.69 -10.03 6.95
N GLY A 99 5.53 -8.85 7.53
CA GLY A 99 6.52 -7.78 7.46
C GLY A 99 7.83 -8.17 8.14
N TRP A 100 8.92 -8.23 7.39
CA TRP A 100 10.23 -8.68 7.85
C TRP A 100 10.89 -7.79 8.93
N ARG A 101 10.36 -6.57 9.13
CA ARG A 101 10.80 -5.65 10.20
C ARG A 101 10.08 -5.90 11.54
N LEU A 102 9.12 -6.81 11.58
CA LEU A 102 8.45 -7.19 12.81
C LEU A 102 9.39 -8.03 13.69
N ALA A 103 9.22 -7.92 15.01
CA ALA A 103 9.91 -8.80 15.92
C ALA A 103 9.50 -10.26 15.70
N PRO A 104 10.38 -11.25 15.96
CA PRO A 104 10.05 -12.66 15.77
C PRO A 104 8.75 -13.08 16.45
N ALA A 105 8.47 -12.61 17.66
CA ALA A 105 7.23 -12.91 18.38
C ALA A 105 5.98 -12.35 17.69
N GLU A 106 6.05 -11.18 17.06
CA GLU A 106 4.96 -10.62 16.29
C GLU A 106 4.73 -11.41 14.99
N ALA A 107 5.82 -11.79 14.33
CA ALA A 107 5.77 -12.57 13.09
C ALA A 107 5.19 -13.97 13.31
N THR A 108 5.62 -14.67 14.36
CA THR A 108 5.07 -15.99 14.72
C THR A 108 3.63 -15.90 15.19
N TRP A 109 3.25 -14.82 15.88
CA TRP A 109 1.86 -14.58 16.23
C TRP A 109 0.98 -14.47 14.98
N ILE A 110 1.41 -13.71 13.96
CA ILE A 110 0.68 -13.57 12.69
C ILE A 110 0.54 -14.92 11.97
N ALA A 111 1.63 -15.70 11.86
CA ALA A 111 1.60 -17.02 11.23
C ALA A 111 0.65 -18.00 11.96
N GLY A 112 0.64 -17.95 13.29
CA GLY A 112 -0.24 -18.75 14.14
C GLY A 112 -1.72 -18.32 14.04
N ASP A 113 -2.00 -17.00 14.10
CA ASP A 113 -3.35 -16.45 13.93
C ASP A 113 -3.93 -16.79 12.55
N ALA A 114 -3.10 -16.68 11.50
CA ALA A 114 -3.46 -17.07 10.15
C ALA A 114 -3.64 -18.59 9.99
N GLN A 115 -3.20 -19.41 10.94
CA GLN A 115 -3.15 -20.86 10.84
C GLN A 115 -2.36 -21.33 9.60
N ALA A 116 -1.21 -20.69 9.35
CA ALA A 116 -0.37 -21.01 8.21
C ALA A 116 0.11 -22.47 8.29
N LYS A 117 -0.07 -23.23 7.21
CA LYS A 117 0.37 -24.62 7.09
C LYS A 117 1.79 -24.77 6.58
N ALA A 118 2.28 -23.81 5.82
CA ALA A 118 3.66 -23.74 5.40
C ALA A 118 4.19 -22.32 5.57
N VAL A 119 5.48 -22.20 5.93
CA VAL A 119 6.16 -20.91 6.08
C VAL A 119 7.42 -20.93 5.21
N PHE A 120 7.60 -19.88 4.45
CA PHE A 120 8.77 -19.66 3.62
C PHE A 120 9.53 -18.42 4.12
N LEU A 121 10.83 -18.57 4.31
CA LEU A 121 11.69 -17.51 4.85
C LEU A 121 12.61 -16.99 3.76
N GLY A 122 12.60 -15.68 3.57
CA GLY A 122 13.54 -14.98 2.67
C GLY A 122 14.97 -14.99 3.19
N ALA A 123 15.90 -14.65 2.31
CA ALA A 123 17.31 -14.57 2.65
C ALA A 123 17.58 -13.64 3.83
N GLY A 124 18.44 -14.08 4.77
CA GLY A 124 18.79 -13.37 6.00
C GLY A 124 17.86 -13.66 7.19
N PHE A 125 16.88 -14.56 7.03
CA PHE A 125 15.94 -14.94 8.09
C PHE A 125 15.97 -16.45 8.40
N GLU A 126 16.97 -17.17 7.93
CA GLU A 126 17.12 -18.62 8.06
C GLU A 126 17.09 -19.09 9.52
N GLY A 127 17.65 -18.28 10.43
CA GLY A 127 17.69 -18.58 11.87
C GLY A 127 16.33 -18.62 12.57
N LEU A 128 15.24 -18.26 11.87
CA LEU A 128 13.88 -18.34 12.41
C LEU A 128 13.10 -19.57 11.93
N ALA A 129 13.70 -20.44 11.09
CA ALA A 129 13.01 -21.59 10.52
C ALA A 129 12.43 -22.52 11.61
N ASP A 130 13.23 -22.89 12.61
CA ASP A 130 12.79 -23.73 13.74
C ASP A 130 11.66 -23.07 14.54
N THR A 131 11.77 -21.74 14.75
CA THR A 131 10.75 -20.96 15.49
C THR A 131 9.38 -21.00 14.81
N PHE A 132 9.35 -20.96 13.47
CA PHE A 132 8.10 -21.11 12.72
C PHE A 132 7.66 -22.56 12.62
N ALA A 133 8.60 -23.53 12.51
CA ALA A 133 8.29 -24.96 12.49
C ALA A 133 7.64 -25.46 13.79
N ASP A 134 7.94 -24.82 14.93
CA ASP A 134 7.34 -25.14 16.22
C ASP A 134 5.86 -24.74 16.33
N LEU A 135 5.31 -23.97 15.38
CA LEU A 135 3.89 -23.60 15.38
C LEU A 135 3.02 -24.81 15.07
N PRO A 136 1.96 -25.11 15.86
CA PRO A 136 1.13 -26.31 15.71
C PRO A 136 0.46 -26.48 14.33
N SER A 137 0.23 -25.38 13.62
CA SER A 137 -0.38 -25.39 12.28
C SER A 137 0.61 -25.63 11.15
N VAL A 138 1.92 -25.43 11.40
CA VAL A 138 2.96 -25.46 10.35
C VAL A 138 3.43 -26.89 10.11
N HIS A 139 3.26 -27.37 8.89
CA HIS A 139 3.72 -28.68 8.45
C HIS A 139 5.14 -28.60 7.84
N MET A 140 5.52 -27.41 7.35
CA MET A 140 6.80 -27.18 6.66
C MET A 140 7.25 -25.73 6.84
N ALA A 141 8.51 -25.54 7.22
CA ALA A 141 9.19 -24.25 7.20
C ALA A 141 10.47 -24.37 6.35
N LEU A 142 10.59 -23.57 5.30
CA LEU A 142 11.73 -23.63 4.39
C LEU A 142 12.38 -22.25 4.25
N THR A 143 13.71 -22.23 4.28
CA THR A 143 14.51 -21.08 3.86
C THR A 143 14.42 -20.87 2.35
N GLN A 144 14.83 -19.70 1.85
CA GLN A 144 14.74 -19.37 0.42
C GLN A 144 15.43 -20.40 -0.48
N ASP A 145 16.65 -20.81 -0.11
CA ASP A 145 17.41 -21.79 -0.89
C ASP A 145 16.80 -23.20 -0.85
N GLU A 146 16.25 -23.59 0.31
CA GLU A 146 15.52 -24.85 0.45
C GLU A 146 14.23 -24.83 -0.35
N ALA A 147 13.50 -23.71 -0.33
CA ALA A 147 12.27 -23.55 -1.09
C ALA A 147 12.51 -23.68 -2.60
N TRP A 148 13.56 -23.04 -3.13
CA TRP A 148 13.89 -23.20 -4.55
C TRP A 148 14.27 -24.64 -4.90
N ARG A 149 15.07 -25.33 -4.06
CA ARG A 149 15.40 -26.76 -4.26
C ARG A 149 14.15 -27.64 -4.18
N TRP A 150 13.26 -27.35 -3.25
CA TRP A 150 11.99 -28.04 -3.10
C TRP A 150 11.10 -27.85 -4.34
N ILE A 151 11.00 -26.64 -4.88
CA ILE A 151 10.27 -26.34 -6.12
C ILE A 151 10.88 -27.10 -7.30
N ASP A 152 12.20 -27.00 -7.50
CA ASP A 152 12.91 -27.62 -8.62
C ASP A 152 12.80 -29.18 -8.60
N ALA A 153 12.52 -29.79 -7.47
CA ALA A 153 12.30 -31.23 -7.32
C ALA A 153 10.86 -31.69 -7.65
N GLN A 154 9.89 -30.77 -7.71
CA GLN A 154 8.49 -31.12 -7.97
C GLN A 154 8.22 -31.36 -9.45
N GLN A 155 7.26 -32.25 -9.73
CA GLN A 155 6.71 -32.45 -11.08
C GLN A 155 5.31 -31.82 -11.12
N PRO A 156 5.00 -30.98 -12.14
CA PRO A 156 3.67 -30.41 -12.28
C PRO A 156 2.58 -31.50 -12.30
N ALA A 157 1.51 -31.25 -11.53
CA ALA A 157 0.35 -32.13 -11.45
C ALA A 157 -0.93 -31.38 -11.85
N ALA A 158 -1.96 -32.12 -12.20
CA ALA A 158 -3.28 -31.52 -12.42
C ALA A 158 -3.85 -30.96 -11.11
N TYR A 159 -4.48 -29.80 -11.19
CA TYR A 159 -5.15 -29.14 -10.07
C TYR A 159 -6.43 -28.46 -10.55
N GLU A 160 -7.33 -28.19 -9.62
CA GLU A 160 -8.52 -27.38 -9.89
C GLU A 160 -8.17 -25.91 -9.60
N PRO A 161 -8.28 -25.00 -10.60
CA PRO A 161 -7.92 -23.61 -10.41
C PRO A 161 -8.93 -22.87 -9.54
N ALA A 162 -8.44 -21.88 -8.80
CA ALA A 162 -9.27 -20.97 -8.02
C ALA A 162 -10.17 -20.09 -8.90
N GLY A 163 -11.40 -19.88 -8.45
CA GLY A 163 -12.32 -18.94 -9.07
C GLY A 163 -12.12 -17.48 -8.62
N PRO A 164 -12.88 -16.55 -9.22
CA PRO A 164 -12.76 -15.13 -8.90
C PRO A 164 -13.05 -14.79 -7.43
N GLU A 165 -13.98 -15.47 -6.78
CA GLU A 165 -14.40 -15.20 -5.40
C GLU A 165 -13.52 -15.87 -4.34
N ASP A 166 -12.58 -16.72 -4.76
CA ASP A 166 -11.71 -17.43 -3.83
C ASP A 166 -10.69 -16.48 -3.19
N ALA A 167 -10.55 -16.60 -1.87
CA ALA A 167 -9.52 -15.90 -1.11
C ALA A 167 -8.12 -16.34 -1.57
N VAL A 168 -7.22 -15.38 -1.78
CA VAL A 168 -5.87 -15.64 -2.29
C VAL A 168 -4.77 -14.86 -1.57
N LEU A 169 -5.14 -13.81 -0.83
CA LEU A 169 -4.19 -12.95 -0.12
C LEU A 169 -4.79 -12.52 1.21
N GLN A 170 -4.00 -12.55 2.28
CA GLN A 170 -4.39 -12.06 3.60
C GLN A 170 -3.32 -11.13 4.13
N LEU A 171 -3.64 -9.83 4.22
CA LEU A 171 -2.73 -8.79 4.68
C LEU A 171 -3.07 -8.34 6.09
N TYR A 172 -2.08 -8.37 6.97
CA TYR A 172 -2.27 -7.91 8.34
C TYR A 172 -2.09 -6.40 8.45
N THR A 173 -3.13 -5.74 8.97
CA THR A 173 -3.13 -4.30 9.24
C THR A 173 -2.96 -4.04 10.72
N SER A 174 -2.19 -3.01 11.08
CA SER A 174 -2.06 -2.58 12.47
C SER A 174 -3.41 -2.04 12.95
N GLY A 175 -4.12 -2.86 13.72
CA GLY A 175 -5.37 -2.46 14.36
C GLY A 175 -5.15 -1.30 15.33
N THR A 176 -6.21 -0.51 15.54
CA THR A 176 -6.19 0.62 16.49
C THR A 176 -6.34 0.18 17.94
N THR A 177 -6.73 -1.07 18.16
CA THR A 177 -7.25 -1.59 19.46
C THR A 177 -6.48 -2.80 19.99
N GLY A 178 -5.32 -3.16 19.44
CA GLY A 178 -4.57 -4.33 19.90
C GLY A 178 -3.84 -5.06 18.77
N ASN A 179 -4.05 -6.37 18.68
CA ASN A 179 -3.40 -7.22 17.67
C ASN A 179 -3.76 -6.83 16.24
N PRO A 180 -2.85 -7.04 15.28
CA PRO A 180 -3.11 -6.84 13.86
C PRO A 180 -4.31 -7.68 13.37
N LYS A 181 -5.02 -7.17 12.35
CA LYS A 181 -6.17 -7.86 11.74
C LYS A 181 -5.81 -8.30 10.32
N GLY A 182 -6.09 -9.55 9.98
CA GLY A 182 -5.86 -10.09 8.65
C GLY A 182 -7.02 -9.77 7.70
N ALA A 183 -6.87 -8.79 6.83
CA ALA A 183 -7.83 -8.48 5.76
C ALA A 183 -7.69 -9.52 4.63
N VAL A 184 -8.78 -10.22 4.31
CA VAL A 184 -8.81 -11.32 3.33
C VAL A 184 -9.27 -10.79 1.97
N LEU A 185 -8.47 -11.02 0.95
CA LEU A 185 -8.71 -10.55 -0.42
C LEU A 185 -8.83 -11.73 -1.39
N SER A 186 -9.81 -11.62 -2.31
CA SER A 186 -10.04 -12.61 -3.38
C SER A 186 -9.32 -12.23 -4.68
N ASN A 187 -9.30 -13.16 -5.65
CA ASN A 187 -8.90 -12.85 -7.03
C ASN A 187 -9.71 -11.65 -7.57
N ARG A 188 -11.04 -11.63 -7.38
CA ARG A 188 -11.90 -10.53 -7.83
C ARG A 188 -11.49 -9.19 -7.19
N ASN A 189 -11.13 -9.17 -5.91
CA ASN A 189 -10.70 -7.91 -5.29
C ASN A 189 -9.44 -7.36 -5.97
N LEU A 190 -8.53 -8.22 -6.41
CA LEU A 190 -7.26 -7.81 -7.05
C LEU A 190 -7.43 -7.38 -8.52
N PHE A 191 -8.41 -7.92 -9.24
CA PHE A 191 -8.58 -7.66 -10.67
C PHE A 191 -9.93 -7.02 -11.05
N GLY A 192 -10.87 -6.89 -10.10
CA GLY A 192 -12.28 -6.56 -10.39
C GLY A 192 -12.54 -5.20 -11.01
N LEU A 193 -11.73 -4.18 -10.72
CA LEU A 193 -11.88 -2.84 -11.32
C LEU A 193 -11.27 -2.75 -12.73
N ARG A 194 -10.55 -3.77 -13.19
CA ARG A 194 -9.84 -3.72 -14.46
C ARG A 194 -10.77 -3.52 -15.65
N LYS A 195 -11.88 -4.25 -15.68
CA LYS A 195 -12.88 -4.14 -16.76
C LYS A 195 -13.52 -2.76 -16.80
N GLN A 196 -13.86 -2.20 -15.65
CA GLN A 196 -14.44 -0.84 -15.56
C GLN A 196 -13.42 0.22 -16.00
N SER A 197 -12.16 0.06 -15.62
CA SER A 197 -11.07 0.97 -16.04
C SER A 197 -10.84 0.92 -17.56
N LEU A 198 -11.04 -0.23 -18.21
CA LEU A 198 -10.97 -0.36 -19.67
C LEU A 198 -12.17 0.31 -20.35
N GLY A 199 -13.35 0.29 -19.73
CA GLY A 199 -14.56 0.96 -20.24
C GLY A 199 -14.52 2.49 -20.11
N ALA A 200 -13.65 3.02 -19.25
CA ALA A 200 -13.42 4.46 -19.04
C ALA A 200 -11.91 4.75 -19.01
N PRO A 201 -11.19 4.55 -20.13
CA PRO A 201 -9.74 4.57 -20.15
C PRO A 201 -9.21 5.97 -19.82
N GLN A 202 -8.29 6.01 -18.87
CA GLN A 202 -7.47 7.18 -18.58
C GLN A 202 -6.06 6.92 -19.16
N PRO A 203 -5.38 7.90 -19.75
CA PRO A 203 -4.05 7.68 -20.35
C PRO A 203 -3.06 7.01 -19.40
N TYR A 204 -3.09 7.38 -18.13
CA TYR A 204 -2.20 6.87 -17.10
C TYR A 204 -2.55 5.45 -16.60
N THR A 205 -3.72 4.92 -16.92
CA THR A 205 -4.10 3.53 -16.61
C THR A 205 -3.78 2.58 -17.77
N GLN A 206 -3.54 3.10 -18.96
CA GLN A 206 -3.12 2.30 -20.11
C GLN A 206 -1.62 2.01 -20.01
N MET A 207 -1.26 0.77 -20.35
CA MET A 207 0.12 0.31 -20.35
C MET A 207 0.47 -0.28 -21.71
N THR A 208 1.69 -0.01 -22.14
CA THR A 208 2.25 -0.49 -23.42
C THR A 208 3.29 -1.58 -23.17
N ASP A 209 3.55 -2.42 -24.17
CA ASP A 209 4.43 -3.59 -24.05
C ASP A 209 5.91 -3.23 -23.78
N ASP A 210 6.30 -1.98 -23.88
CA ASP A 210 7.64 -1.45 -23.60
C ASP A 210 7.82 -0.94 -22.14
N GLU A 211 6.78 -1.09 -21.31
CA GLU A 211 6.83 -0.66 -19.91
C GLU A 211 7.39 -1.76 -18.98
N ALA A 212 7.92 -1.33 -17.83
CA ALA A 212 8.34 -2.19 -16.73
C ALA A 212 7.94 -1.56 -15.39
N ILE A 213 7.47 -2.40 -14.48
CA ILE A 213 6.93 -1.97 -13.18
C ILE A 213 7.93 -2.28 -12.08
N LEU A 214 8.32 -1.27 -11.30
CA LEU A 214 9.22 -1.46 -10.17
C LEU A 214 8.44 -1.78 -8.89
N VAL A 215 8.81 -2.87 -8.23
CA VAL A 215 8.33 -3.29 -6.91
C VAL A 215 9.40 -2.99 -5.88
N ALA A 216 9.38 -1.79 -5.30
CA ALA A 216 10.35 -1.35 -4.28
C ALA A 216 9.74 -1.30 -2.87
N MET A 217 8.40 -1.14 -2.76
CA MET A 217 7.73 -1.13 -1.46
C MET A 217 7.53 -2.55 -0.91
N PRO A 218 7.46 -2.73 0.44
CA PRO A 218 7.37 -4.06 1.04
C PRO A 218 6.14 -4.85 0.56
N CYS A 219 6.34 -6.11 0.18
CA CYS A 219 5.25 -7.00 -0.26
C CYS A 219 4.30 -7.43 0.88
N ALA A 220 4.66 -7.21 2.15
CA ALA A 220 3.74 -7.35 3.27
C ALA A 220 2.62 -6.28 3.30
N HIS A 221 2.67 -5.33 2.38
CA HIS A 221 1.65 -4.29 2.18
C HIS A 221 1.13 -4.31 0.76
N ILE A 222 -0.13 -3.90 0.60
CA ILE A 222 -0.78 -3.87 -0.73
C ILE A 222 -0.02 -2.99 -1.74
N GLY A 223 0.64 -1.93 -1.30
CA GLY A 223 1.46 -1.07 -2.15
C GLY A 223 2.67 -1.77 -2.77
N GLY A 224 3.20 -2.83 -2.15
CA GLY A 224 4.26 -3.67 -2.72
C GLY A 224 3.68 -4.82 -3.55
N THR A 225 2.88 -5.69 -2.93
CA THR A 225 2.25 -6.83 -3.60
C THR A 225 1.40 -6.39 -4.79
N GLY A 226 0.64 -5.30 -4.67
CA GLY A 226 -0.22 -4.79 -5.75
C GLY A 226 0.53 -4.41 -7.02
N LEU A 227 1.79 -3.98 -6.94
CA LEU A 227 2.61 -3.69 -8.12
C LEU A 227 2.98 -4.97 -8.89
N GLY A 228 3.28 -6.07 -8.19
CA GLY A 228 3.48 -7.38 -8.83
C GLY A 228 2.18 -7.91 -9.47
N VAL A 229 1.03 -7.71 -8.81
CA VAL A 229 -0.29 -8.01 -9.39
C VAL A 229 -0.55 -7.16 -10.63
N MET A 230 -0.22 -5.87 -10.59
CA MET A 230 -0.33 -4.99 -11.75
C MET A 230 0.54 -5.47 -12.92
N ALA A 231 1.78 -5.89 -12.65
CA ALA A 231 2.68 -6.42 -13.68
C ALA A 231 2.10 -7.65 -14.37
N ILE A 232 1.64 -8.65 -13.60
CA ILE A 232 0.98 -9.85 -14.13
C ILE A 232 -0.30 -9.50 -14.89
N GLY A 233 -1.14 -8.64 -14.34
CA GLY A 233 -2.38 -8.21 -15.00
C GLY A 233 -2.14 -7.53 -16.35
N ALA A 234 -1.02 -6.83 -16.50
CA ALA A 234 -0.64 -6.13 -17.73
C ALA A 234 0.26 -6.95 -18.66
N GLY A 235 0.82 -8.08 -18.21
CA GLY A 235 1.79 -8.89 -18.96
C GLY A 235 3.16 -8.21 -19.10
N LEU A 236 3.54 -7.40 -18.12
CA LEU A 236 4.76 -6.61 -18.10
C LEU A 236 5.80 -7.17 -17.11
N PRO A 237 7.09 -6.84 -17.28
CA PRO A 237 8.11 -7.19 -16.31
C PRO A 237 7.86 -6.51 -14.96
N GLY A 238 7.86 -7.28 -13.88
CA GLY A 238 7.97 -6.82 -12.50
C GLY A 238 9.43 -6.81 -12.08
N ILE A 239 10.02 -5.63 -11.91
CA ILE A 239 11.40 -5.45 -11.42
C ILE A 239 11.32 -5.38 -9.89
N ILE A 240 11.92 -6.34 -9.19
CA ILE A 240 11.76 -6.50 -7.75
C ILE A 240 13.05 -6.10 -7.03
N LEU A 241 12.97 -5.07 -6.19
CA LEU A 241 14.04 -4.77 -5.24
C LEU A 241 13.76 -5.46 -3.92
N ALA A 242 14.78 -6.04 -3.30
CA ALA A 242 14.65 -6.72 -2.00
C ALA A 242 14.02 -5.79 -0.94
N GLU A 243 14.44 -4.54 -0.92
CA GLU A 243 13.87 -3.46 -0.11
C GLU A 243 14.05 -2.12 -0.81
N PHE A 244 13.36 -1.10 -0.33
CA PHE A 244 13.56 0.26 -0.81
C PHE A 244 14.93 0.77 -0.34
N GLU A 245 15.76 1.12 -1.32
CA GLU A 245 17.03 1.83 -1.16
C GLU A 245 17.19 2.80 -2.33
N PRO A 246 17.51 4.10 -2.11
CA PRO A 246 17.58 5.10 -3.18
C PRO A 246 18.48 4.68 -4.34
N ARG A 247 19.71 4.22 -4.06
CA ARG A 247 20.65 3.82 -5.13
C ARG A 247 20.11 2.65 -5.96
N ALA A 248 19.50 1.65 -5.32
CA ALA A 248 18.90 0.51 -6.03
C ALA A 248 17.72 0.92 -6.93
N VAL A 249 16.93 1.92 -6.50
CA VAL A 249 15.87 2.51 -7.35
C VAL A 249 16.48 3.19 -8.57
N PHE A 250 17.54 3.97 -8.39
CA PHE A 250 18.25 4.64 -9.50
C PHE A 250 18.84 3.63 -10.48
N ASP A 251 19.51 2.60 -9.98
CA ASP A 251 20.06 1.51 -10.81
C ASP A 251 18.95 0.79 -11.61
N ALA A 252 17.79 0.56 -11.00
CA ALA A 252 16.66 -0.04 -11.70
C ALA A 252 16.10 0.88 -12.80
N VAL A 253 16.01 2.18 -12.55
CA VAL A 253 15.58 3.17 -13.54
C VAL A 253 16.56 3.20 -14.72
N GLU A 254 17.87 3.29 -14.47
CA GLU A 254 18.89 3.44 -15.51
C GLU A 254 19.15 2.13 -16.28
N GLN A 255 19.13 0.96 -15.60
CA GLN A 255 19.61 -0.30 -16.17
C GLN A 255 18.51 -1.29 -16.53
N LYS A 256 17.35 -1.22 -15.85
CA LYS A 256 16.25 -2.19 -16.01
C LYS A 256 15.05 -1.61 -16.80
N GLY A 257 15.14 -0.34 -17.22
CA GLY A 257 14.11 0.30 -18.03
C GLY A 257 12.78 0.52 -17.33
N VAL A 258 12.79 0.73 -16.02
CA VAL A 258 11.61 1.04 -15.21
C VAL A 258 10.88 2.26 -15.77
N THR A 259 9.56 2.14 -15.94
CA THR A 259 8.71 3.22 -16.46
C THR A 259 7.66 3.66 -15.45
N ARG A 260 7.38 2.83 -14.42
CA ARG A 260 6.31 3.08 -13.47
C ARG A 260 6.61 2.45 -12.12
N PHE A 261 6.33 3.18 -11.04
CA PHE A 261 6.43 2.63 -9.68
C PHE A 261 5.50 3.35 -8.70
N PHE A 262 5.17 2.65 -7.60
CA PHE A 262 4.50 3.23 -6.45
C PHE A 262 5.51 3.50 -5.33
N ILE A 263 5.35 4.64 -4.65
CA ILE A 263 6.25 5.05 -3.58
C ILE A 263 5.52 5.87 -2.51
N VAL A 264 5.94 5.75 -1.26
CA VAL A 264 5.39 6.57 -0.17
C VAL A 264 6.13 7.92 -0.07
N PRO A 265 5.50 9.00 0.43
CA PRO A 265 6.11 10.33 0.50
C PRO A 265 7.46 10.38 1.20
N ALA A 266 7.65 9.63 2.29
CA ALA A 266 8.94 9.55 2.98
C ALA A 266 10.05 8.98 2.08
N ALA A 267 9.75 7.98 1.26
CA ALA A 267 10.70 7.40 0.33
C ALA A 267 10.98 8.35 -0.86
N LEU A 268 9.97 9.09 -1.33
CA LEU A 268 10.19 10.19 -2.31
C LEU A 268 11.19 11.22 -1.78
N GLN A 269 11.04 11.62 -0.53
CA GLN A 269 11.99 12.56 0.10
C GLN A 269 13.40 11.98 0.18
N MET A 270 13.52 10.67 0.47
CA MET A 270 14.84 10.00 0.49
C MET A 270 15.48 9.98 -0.90
N LEU A 271 14.70 9.73 -1.97
CA LEU A 271 15.20 9.84 -3.36
C LEU A 271 15.66 11.27 -3.67
N LEU A 272 14.80 12.26 -3.39
CA LEU A 272 15.07 13.66 -3.68
C LEU A 272 16.33 14.17 -2.97
N ASN A 273 16.55 13.76 -1.73
CA ASN A 273 17.68 14.19 -0.91
C ASN A 273 18.98 13.39 -1.17
N HIS A 274 18.91 12.32 -1.98
CA HIS A 274 20.10 11.51 -2.26
C HIS A 274 21.09 12.28 -3.16
N PRO A 275 22.40 12.29 -2.85
CA PRO A 275 23.40 13.05 -3.63
C PRO A 275 23.38 12.76 -5.14
N ASP A 276 23.10 11.52 -5.52
CA ASP A 276 23.10 11.09 -6.92
C ASP A 276 21.81 11.45 -7.67
N CYS A 277 20.74 11.87 -6.99
CA CYS A 277 19.43 12.09 -7.59
C CYS A 277 19.48 12.98 -8.84
N ALA A 278 20.26 14.07 -8.77
CA ALA A 278 20.38 15.02 -9.87
C ALA A 278 21.12 14.47 -11.10
N SER A 279 21.87 13.37 -10.96
CA SER A 279 22.63 12.74 -12.04
C SER A 279 21.89 11.60 -12.74
N VAL A 280 20.78 11.13 -12.16
CA VAL A 280 19.99 10.01 -12.72
C VAL A 280 19.10 10.49 -13.88
N ASP A 281 19.10 9.74 -14.96
CA ASP A 281 18.20 10.00 -16.09
C ASP A 281 16.82 9.33 -15.87
N PHE A 282 15.84 10.14 -15.50
CA PHE A 282 14.45 9.70 -15.32
C PHE A 282 13.60 9.77 -16.59
N ALA A 283 14.16 10.09 -17.76
CA ALA A 283 13.38 10.31 -19.00
C ALA A 283 12.49 9.12 -19.42
N ARG A 284 12.83 7.89 -19.01
CA ARG A 284 11.99 6.71 -19.25
C ARG A 284 10.88 6.52 -18.23
N VAL A 285 10.95 7.14 -17.06
CA VAL A 285 9.91 7.04 -16.04
C VAL A 285 8.70 7.84 -16.50
N LYS A 286 7.64 7.14 -16.86
CA LYS A 286 6.37 7.75 -17.30
C LYS A 286 5.56 8.22 -16.10
N TYR A 287 5.39 7.35 -15.10
CA TYR A 287 4.51 7.63 -13.96
C TYR A 287 5.14 7.28 -12.61
N ILE A 288 5.07 8.22 -11.70
CA ILE A 288 5.36 8.03 -10.27
C ILE A 288 4.05 8.08 -9.51
N ILE A 289 3.62 6.92 -9.00
CA ILE A 289 2.40 6.80 -8.19
C ILE A 289 2.80 6.98 -6.73
N TYR A 290 2.15 7.90 -6.02
CA TYR A 290 2.43 8.10 -4.59
C TYR A 290 1.16 8.02 -3.75
N GLY A 291 1.30 7.64 -2.47
CA GLY A 291 0.15 7.51 -1.58
C GLY A 291 0.47 6.87 -0.24
N ALA A 292 -0.52 6.20 0.35
CA ALA A 292 -0.50 5.58 1.67
C ALA A 292 -0.36 6.56 2.86
N SER A 293 0.06 7.80 2.62
CA SER A 293 0.06 8.90 3.59
C SER A 293 -0.03 10.25 2.88
N PRO A 294 -0.46 11.32 3.58
CA PRO A 294 -0.43 12.66 3.04
C PRO A 294 0.98 13.08 2.62
N ILE A 295 1.08 13.85 1.54
CA ILE A 295 2.35 14.45 1.08
C ILE A 295 2.31 15.97 1.30
N PRO A 296 3.38 16.57 1.86
CA PRO A 296 3.50 18.02 1.88
C PRO A 296 3.59 18.59 0.47
N LEU A 297 2.82 19.64 0.19
CA LEU A 297 2.76 20.25 -1.15
C LEU A 297 4.14 20.75 -1.63
N VAL A 298 4.98 21.22 -0.72
CA VAL A 298 6.36 21.65 -1.04
C VAL A 298 7.16 20.48 -1.57
N LEU A 299 7.17 19.34 -0.86
CA LEU A 299 7.87 18.13 -1.29
C LEU A 299 7.36 17.64 -2.65
N LEU A 300 6.03 17.61 -2.85
CA LEU A 300 5.44 17.18 -4.12
C LEU A 300 5.91 18.04 -5.30
N ARG A 301 5.91 19.36 -5.13
CA ARG A 301 6.38 20.31 -6.15
C ARG A 301 7.87 20.15 -6.49
N GLU A 302 8.70 19.95 -5.47
CA GLU A 302 10.13 19.66 -5.64
C GLU A 302 10.36 18.35 -6.41
N CYS A 303 9.58 17.30 -6.07
CA CYS A 303 9.64 16.03 -6.79
C CYS A 303 9.20 16.17 -8.26
N ILE A 304 8.10 16.88 -8.55
CA ILE A 304 7.64 17.13 -9.92
C ILE A 304 8.74 17.84 -10.73
N ALA A 305 9.37 18.87 -10.15
CA ALA A 305 10.44 19.62 -10.82
C ALA A 305 11.69 18.77 -11.07
N MET A 306 12.06 17.89 -10.12
CA MET A 306 13.25 17.04 -10.20
C MET A 306 13.07 15.87 -11.15
N PHE A 307 12.05 15.05 -10.96
CA PHE A 307 11.90 13.78 -11.69
C PHE A 307 11.36 13.97 -13.11
N LYS A 308 10.64 15.05 -13.37
CA LYS A 308 10.02 15.38 -14.69
C LYS A 308 9.14 14.26 -15.26
N ALA A 309 8.72 13.34 -14.41
CA ALA A 309 7.74 12.30 -14.68
C ALA A 309 6.32 12.81 -14.36
N GLU A 310 5.31 12.12 -14.85
CA GLU A 310 3.93 12.39 -14.46
C GLU A 310 3.64 11.77 -13.09
N PHE A 311 3.01 12.55 -12.20
CA PHE A 311 2.66 12.12 -10.85
C PHE A 311 1.20 11.73 -10.76
N ILE A 312 0.91 10.70 -9.97
CA ILE A 312 -0.45 10.21 -9.69
C ILE A 312 -0.55 9.99 -8.18
N GLN A 313 -1.50 10.65 -7.51
CA GLN A 313 -1.80 10.27 -6.14
C GLN A 313 -2.75 9.08 -6.12
N ALA A 314 -2.49 8.11 -5.23
CA ALA A 314 -3.38 6.99 -4.95
C ALA A 314 -3.82 7.02 -3.49
N TYR A 315 -5.13 7.05 -3.26
CA TYR A 315 -5.73 6.94 -1.93
C TYR A 315 -6.54 5.65 -1.81
N GLY A 316 -6.38 4.99 -0.69
CA GLY A 316 -7.12 3.80 -0.30
C GLY A 316 -6.45 3.07 0.86
N MET A 317 -6.90 1.86 1.14
CA MET A 317 -6.47 1.07 2.28
C MET A 317 -6.40 -0.41 1.93
N THR A 318 -5.84 -1.23 2.81
CA THR A 318 -5.74 -2.69 2.59
C THR A 318 -7.11 -3.31 2.38
N GLU A 319 -8.09 -2.88 3.15
CA GLU A 319 -9.47 -3.38 3.12
C GLU A 319 -10.22 -3.06 1.81
N THR A 320 -9.67 -2.14 1.02
CA THR A 320 -10.17 -1.80 -0.33
C THR A 320 -9.21 -2.26 -1.43
N THR A 321 -8.31 -3.20 -1.11
CA THR A 321 -7.30 -3.74 -2.04
C THR A 321 -6.40 -2.66 -2.65
N GLY A 322 -6.13 -1.61 -1.87
CA GLY A 322 -5.28 -0.48 -2.27
C GLY A 322 -6.09 0.75 -2.69
N THR A 323 -6.18 1.02 -3.97
CA THR A 323 -6.62 2.33 -4.47
C THR A 323 -8.13 2.41 -4.71
N ILE A 324 -8.77 3.43 -4.15
CA ILE A 324 -10.18 3.80 -4.40
C ILE A 324 -10.31 5.13 -5.14
N CYS A 325 -9.39 6.08 -4.90
CA CYS A 325 -9.35 7.37 -5.61
C CYS A 325 -7.96 7.61 -6.20
N MET A 326 -7.93 8.33 -7.31
CA MET A 326 -6.70 8.83 -7.92
C MET A 326 -6.81 10.31 -8.25
N LEU A 327 -5.75 11.07 -7.94
CA LEU A 327 -5.53 12.39 -8.51
C LEU A 327 -4.69 12.20 -9.77
N PRO A 328 -5.22 12.59 -10.95
CA PRO A 328 -4.57 12.33 -12.22
C PRO A 328 -3.38 13.28 -12.48
N PRO A 329 -2.51 12.97 -13.46
CA PRO A 329 -1.34 13.80 -13.77
C PRO A 329 -1.66 15.25 -14.10
N GLU A 330 -2.75 15.51 -14.83
CA GLU A 330 -3.18 16.84 -15.25
C GLU A 330 -3.54 17.78 -14.09
N ASP A 331 -3.78 17.25 -12.91
CA ASP A 331 -4.04 18.03 -11.69
C ASP A 331 -2.75 18.32 -10.89
N HIS A 332 -1.58 17.89 -11.39
CA HIS A 332 -0.29 18.16 -10.79
C HIS A 332 0.47 19.26 -11.55
N CYS A 333 1.06 20.22 -10.84
CA CYS A 333 1.91 21.25 -11.43
C CYS A 333 2.96 21.76 -10.44
N VAL A 334 4.06 22.31 -10.96
CA VAL A 334 5.17 22.83 -10.16
C VAL A 334 4.76 24.05 -9.33
N GLU A 335 3.85 24.89 -9.86
CA GLU A 335 3.33 26.07 -9.17
C GLU A 335 2.45 25.71 -7.98
N GLY A 336 1.85 24.53 -8.02
CA GLY A 336 0.85 24.06 -7.07
C GLY A 336 -0.56 24.60 -7.37
N ASN A 337 -1.56 23.81 -7.07
CA ASN A 337 -2.97 24.19 -7.19
C ASN A 337 -3.81 23.57 -6.07
N GLN A 338 -5.09 23.95 -5.98
CA GLN A 338 -5.99 23.48 -4.91
C GLN A 338 -6.24 21.95 -5.00
N ARG A 339 -6.32 21.37 -6.21
CA ARG A 339 -6.59 19.95 -6.42
C ARG A 339 -5.46 19.04 -5.92
N MET A 340 -4.22 19.52 -5.92
CA MET A 340 -3.06 18.79 -5.34
C MET A 340 -3.22 18.52 -3.82
N ARG A 341 -4.22 19.08 -3.16
CA ARG A 341 -4.57 18.79 -1.76
C ARG A 341 -5.64 17.72 -1.62
N SER A 342 -6.26 17.32 -2.73
CA SER A 342 -7.28 16.27 -2.74
C SER A 342 -6.64 14.89 -2.91
N ALA A 343 -7.40 13.85 -2.59
CA ALA A 343 -7.08 12.47 -2.93
C ALA A 343 -7.51 12.09 -4.36
N GLY A 344 -7.97 13.06 -5.15
CA GLY A 344 -8.48 12.86 -6.50
C GLY A 344 -9.94 12.40 -6.53
N LYS A 345 -10.30 11.73 -7.62
CA LYS A 345 -11.67 11.22 -7.86
C LYS A 345 -11.73 9.69 -7.69
N PRO A 346 -12.91 9.14 -7.37
CA PRO A 346 -13.13 7.69 -7.38
C PRO A 346 -12.75 7.07 -8.72
N LEU A 347 -12.13 5.89 -8.66
CA LEU A 347 -11.85 5.08 -9.85
C LEU A 347 -13.14 4.62 -10.53
N PRO A 348 -13.13 4.35 -11.85
CA PRO A 348 -14.26 3.72 -12.52
C PRO A 348 -14.68 2.42 -11.81
N GLY A 349 -15.97 2.32 -11.45
CA GLY A 349 -16.50 1.20 -10.66
C GLY A 349 -16.35 1.30 -9.15
N VAL A 350 -15.82 2.40 -8.63
CA VAL A 350 -15.78 2.73 -7.21
C VAL A 350 -16.81 3.80 -6.88
N GLU A 351 -17.64 3.53 -5.90
CA GLU A 351 -18.54 4.50 -5.31
C GLU A 351 -17.92 5.07 -4.03
N VAL A 352 -18.02 6.37 -3.84
CA VAL A 352 -17.58 7.05 -2.61
C VAL A 352 -18.71 7.95 -2.13
N ARG A 353 -18.97 7.91 -0.83
CA ARG A 353 -19.88 8.84 -0.14
C ARG A 353 -19.25 9.36 1.13
N VAL A 354 -19.77 10.47 1.62
CA VAL A 354 -19.44 11.00 2.95
C VAL A 354 -20.68 10.87 3.81
N VAL A 355 -20.52 10.38 5.03
CA VAL A 355 -21.64 10.17 5.97
C VAL A 355 -21.44 10.97 7.25
N GLY A 356 -22.52 11.49 7.79
CA GLY A 356 -22.56 12.13 9.09
C GLY A 356 -22.60 11.14 10.25
N GLU A 357 -22.64 11.65 11.48
CA GLU A 357 -22.60 10.84 12.71
C GLU A 357 -23.81 9.89 12.85
N SER A 358 -24.97 10.25 12.34
CA SER A 358 -26.18 9.39 12.32
C SER A 358 -26.25 8.46 11.11
N GLY A 359 -25.21 8.44 10.24
CA GLY A 359 -25.12 7.57 9.07
C GLY A 359 -25.81 8.12 7.81
N GLU A 360 -26.33 9.35 7.84
CA GLU A 360 -26.92 10.03 6.68
C GLU A 360 -25.83 10.42 5.66
N ALA A 361 -26.16 10.31 4.37
CA ALA A 361 -25.27 10.80 3.32
C ALA A 361 -25.24 12.33 3.30
N LEU A 362 -24.03 12.89 3.32
CA LEU A 362 -23.80 14.34 3.30
C LEU A 362 -23.65 14.85 1.86
N GLY A 363 -24.01 16.12 1.67
CA GLY A 363 -23.82 16.83 0.40
C GLY A 363 -22.37 17.33 0.20
N PRO A 364 -22.09 17.97 -0.96
CA PRO A 364 -20.78 18.53 -1.25
C PRO A 364 -20.30 19.49 -0.17
N ASN A 365 -18.98 19.51 0.06
CA ASN A 365 -18.28 20.37 1.03
C ASN A 365 -18.68 20.16 2.50
N GLN A 366 -19.43 19.10 2.82
CA GLN A 366 -19.76 18.73 4.20
C GLN A 366 -18.81 17.63 4.69
N ILE A 367 -18.22 17.86 5.87
CA ILE A 367 -17.23 16.95 6.44
C ILE A 367 -17.94 15.82 7.19
N GLY A 368 -17.51 14.57 6.92
CA GLY A 368 -17.97 13.37 7.60
C GLY A 368 -17.02 12.21 7.36
N GLU A 369 -17.46 10.99 7.68
CA GLU A 369 -16.69 9.79 7.39
C GLU A 369 -16.77 9.42 5.90
N ILE A 370 -15.62 9.16 5.29
CA ILE A 370 -15.56 8.65 3.92
C ILE A 370 -15.89 7.16 3.93
N GLN A 371 -16.84 6.77 3.10
CA GLN A 371 -17.19 5.38 2.85
C GLN A 371 -17.06 5.05 1.37
N THR A 372 -16.68 3.80 1.08
CA THR A 372 -16.47 3.32 -0.30
C THR A 372 -17.14 1.98 -0.54
N ARG A 373 -17.61 1.77 -1.77
CA ARG A 373 -18.17 0.50 -2.23
C ARG A 373 -17.62 0.15 -3.61
N SER A 374 -17.06 -1.04 -3.75
CA SER A 374 -16.56 -1.55 -5.03
C SER A 374 -16.33 -3.06 -4.99
N SER A 375 -16.03 -3.66 -6.15
CA SER A 375 -15.57 -5.05 -6.25
C SER A 375 -14.22 -5.31 -5.59
N ASN A 376 -13.47 -4.26 -5.25
CA ASN A 376 -12.17 -4.36 -4.60
C ASN A 376 -12.26 -4.41 -3.07
N ASN A 377 -13.44 -4.29 -2.50
CA ASN A 377 -13.64 -4.39 -1.06
C ASN A 377 -13.33 -5.82 -0.58
N MET A 378 -12.56 -5.95 0.51
CA MET A 378 -12.16 -7.22 1.11
C MET A 378 -13.35 -8.16 1.37
N LEU A 379 -13.09 -9.45 1.50
CA LEU A 379 -14.08 -10.42 1.95
C LEU A 379 -14.43 -10.26 3.44
N GLY A 380 -13.53 -9.71 4.23
CA GLY A 380 -13.66 -9.47 5.65
C GLY A 380 -12.34 -9.65 6.38
N TYR A 381 -12.35 -9.50 7.70
CA TYR A 381 -11.20 -9.82 8.55
C TYR A 381 -11.24 -11.30 8.96
N TRP A 382 -10.10 -11.96 8.85
CA TRP A 382 -9.93 -13.36 9.23
C TRP A 382 -10.33 -13.62 10.68
N ASN A 383 -11.26 -14.56 10.91
CA ASN A 383 -11.79 -14.95 12.23
C ASN A 383 -12.29 -13.79 13.10
N LEU A 384 -12.63 -12.63 12.52
CA LEU A 384 -13.09 -11.45 13.25
C LEU A 384 -14.43 -10.93 12.68
N PRO A 385 -15.55 -11.67 12.82
CA PRO A 385 -16.84 -11.26 12.26
C PRO A 385 -17.34 -9.92 12.80
N ASP A 386 -17.17 -9.65 14.10
CA ASP A 386 -17.59 -8.39 14.71
C ASP A 386 -16.80 -7.19 14.19
N ALA A 387 -15.48 -7.36 13.97
CA ALA A 387 -14.66 -6.31 13.37
C ALA A 387 -15.03 -6.10 11.90
N THR A 388 -15.36 -7.16 11.18
CA THR A 388 -15.87 -7.09 9.81
C THR A 388 -17.18 -6.32 9.75
N ALA A 389 -18.15 -6.66 10.58
CA ALA A 389 -19.46 -5.99 10.65
C ALA A 389 -19.37 -4.50 11.05
N LYS A 390 -18.35 -4.12 11.84
CA LYS A 390 -18.07 -2.71 12.18
C LYS A 390 -17.45 -1.92 11.03
N THR A 391 -16.74 -2.60 10.11
CA THR A 391 -16.03 -1.98 9.00
C THR A 391 -16.84 -2.03 7.70
N MET A 392 -17.63 -3.09 7.50
CA MET A 392 -18.43 -3.31 6.30
C MET A 392 -19.91 -3.34 6.64
N THR A 393 -20.68 -2.51 5.96
CA THR A 393 -22.15 -2.56 6.06
C THR A 393 -22.71 -3.75 5.26
N PRO A 394 -23.94 -4.24 5.57
CA PRO A 394 -24.56 -5.34 4.83
C PRO A 394 -24.76 -5.10 3.33
N ASP A 395 -24.84 -3.83 2.90
CA ASP A 395 -24.96 -3.41 1.49
C ASP A 395 -23.60 -3.11 0.85
N GLY A 396 -22.49 -3.51 1.51
CA GLY A 396 -21.14 -3.56 0.94
C GLY A 396 -20.33 -2.26 1.02
N TRP A 397 -20.75 -1.26 1.78
CA TRP A 397 -19.92 -0.09 2.05
C TRP A 397 -18.86 -0.41 3.10
N ILE A 398 -17.63 0.04 2.85
CA ILE A 398 -16.54 0.07 3.84
C ILE A 398 -16.45 1.45 4.46
N ALA A 399 -16.53 1.50 5.78
CA ALA A 399 -16.19 2.66 6.60
C ALA A 399 -14.67 2.76 6.68
N THR A 400 -14.09 3.83 6.09
CA THR A 400 -12.63 3.97 5.99
C THR A 400 -11.98 4.40 7.30
N GLY A 401 -12.76 5.00 8.21
CA GLY A 401 -12.28 5.67 9.40
C GLY A 401 -11.53 6.98 9.10
N ASP A 402 -11.61 7.47 7.88
CA ASP A 402 -11.01 8.73 7.45
C ASP A 402 -12.09 9.81 7.35
N ALA A 403 -11.84 10.99 7.94
CA ALA A 403 -12.69 12.16 7.81
C ALA A 403 -12.32 12.96 6.57
N GLY A 404 -13.33 13.47 5.86
CA GLY A 404 -13.13 14.28 4.67
C GLY A 404 -14.45 14.77 4.06
N TYR A 405 -14.36 15.31 2.85
CA TYR A 405 -15.54 15.75 2.09
C TYR A 405 -15.31 15.50 0.58
N LEU A 406 -16.40 15.48 -0.16
CA LEU A 406 -16.41 15.58 -1.62
C LEU A 406 -16.71 17.05 -1.99
N ASP A 407 -15.99 17.60 -2.97
CA ASP A 407 -16.37 18.88 -3.54
C ASP A 407 -17.47 18.72 -4.62
N GLU A 408 -17.91 19.84 -5.22
CA GLU A 408 -18.95 19.85 -6.27
C GLU A 408 -18.50 19.13 -7.57
N ASP A 409 -17.19 19.05 -7.80
CA ASP A 409 -16.60 18.35 -8.94
C ASP A 409 -16.34 16.85 -8.67
N GLY A 410 -16.61 16.37 -7.43
CA GLY A 410 -16.44 14.99 -6.99
C GLY A 410 -15.01 14.62 -6.59
N TYR A 411 -14.16 15.60 -6.28
CA TYR A 411 -12.85 15.35 -5.68
C TYR A 411 -13.00 15.09 -4.19
N VAL A 412 -12.26 14.07 -3.71
CA VAL A 412 -12.22 13.68 -2.29
C VAL A 412 -11.11 14.47 -1.59
N TYR A 413 -11.46 15.22 -0.59
CA TYR A 413 -10.51 15.95 0.26
C TYR A 413 -10.43 15.28 1.62
N MET A 414 -9.23 14.79 1.94
CA MET A 414 -8.95 14.12 3.22
C MET A 414 -8.59 15.15 4.27
N HIS A 415 -9.19 15.04 5.45
CA HIS A 415 -8.75 15.82 6.60
C HIS A 415 -7.77 15.05 7.46
N ASP A 416 -8.19 13.93 8.06
CA ASP A 416 -7.35 13.02 8.85
C ASP A 416 -8.12 11.74 9.24
N ARG A 417 -7.48 10.85 10.00
CA ARG A 417 -8.19 9.76 10.68
C ARG A 417 -9.12 10.30 11.75
N ILE A 418 -10.37 9.86 11.79
CA ILE A 418 -11.36 10.28 12.81
C ILE A 418 -10.79 10.10 14.22
N LYS A 419 -10.10 8.99 14.47
CA LYS A 419 -9.45 8.69 15.76
C LYS A 419 -8.23 9.55 16.10
N ASP A 420 -7.61 10.20 15.13
CA ASP A 420 -6.44 11.07 15.31
C ASP A 420 -6.82 12.54 15.40
N MET A 421 -8.07 12.87 15.09
CA MET A 421 -8.64 14.22 15.26
C MET A 421 -8.50 14.68 16.72
N ILE A 422 -8.12 15.92 16.91
CA ILE A 422 -7.93 16.55 18.23
C ILE A 422 -9.16 17.41 18.50
N ILE A 423 -9.80 17.21 19.65
CA ILE A 423 -10.91 18.06 20.06
C ILE A 423 -10.38 19.09 21.07
N SER A 424 -10.06 20.28 20.58
CA SER A 424 -9.48 21.35 21.38
C SER A 424 -10.53 22.44 21.64
N GLY A 425 -11.01 22.53 22.88
CA GLY A 425 -12.04 23.52 23.25
C GLY A 425 -13.37 23.35 22.52
N GLY A 426 -13.73 22.12 22.14
CA GLY A 426 -14.94 21.81 21.36
C GLY A 426 -14.78 21.96 19.84
N GLU A 427 -13.61 22.38 19.36
CA GLU A 427 -13.30 22.54 17.94
C GLU A 427 -12.49 21.34 17.42
N ASN A 428 -12.87 20.83 16.25
CA ASN A 428 -12.16 19.74 15.58
C ASN A 428 -10.89 20.25 14.90
N VAL A 429 -9.73 19.79 15.35
CA VAL A 429 -8.44 20.08 14.75
C VAL A 429 -7.88 18.80 14.10
N TYR A 430 -7.63 18.88 12.83
CA TYR A 430 -7.07 17.78 12.05
C TYR A 430 -5.55 17.91 12.00
N PRO A 431 -4.79 16.93 12.57
CA PRO A 431 -3.34 16.93 12.59
C PRO A 431 -2.68 17.25 11.25
N ALA A 432 -3.13 16.63 10.17
CA ALA A 432 -2.56 16.81 8.84
C ALA A 432 -2.61 18.27 8.34
N GLN A 433 -3.64 19.04 8.73
CA GLN A 433 -3.73 20.44 8.36
C GLN A 433 -2.66 21.29 9.06
N VAL A 434 -2.42 20.99 10.34
CA VAL A 434 -1.39 21.69 11.15
C VAL A 434 0.00 21.28 10.68
N GLU A 435 0.22 19.98 10.43
CA GLU A 435 1.47 19.44 9.88
C GLU A 435 1.83 20.10 8.55
N SER A 436 0.86 20.23 7.65
CA SER A 436 1.06 20.88 6.33
C SER A 436 1.50 22.35 6.47
N ALA A 437 0.96 23.08 7.46
CA ALA A 437 1.35 24.45 7.72
C ALA A 437 2.78 24.56 8.29
N ILE A 438 3.15 23.65 9.20
CA ILE A 438 4.47 23.63 9.86
C ILE A 438 5.56 23.16 8.90
N TYR A 439 5.27 22.23 8.01
CA TYR A 439 6.24 21.62 7.09
C TYR A 439 6.97 22.64 6.18
N GLY A 440 6.33 23.80 5.91
CA GLY A 440 6.95 24.91 5.19
C GLY A 440 7.99 25.72 5.99
N HIS A 441 8.20 25.42 7.28
CA HIS A 441 9.18 26.12 8.11
C HIS A 441 10.61 25.77 7.67
N PRO A 442 11.53 26.76 7.55
CA PRO A 442 12.87 26.53 6.99
C PRO A 442 13.70 25.48 7.75
N ASP A 443 13.51 25.36 9.07
CA ASP A 443 14.31 24.46 9.91
C ASP A 443 13.68 23.06 10.10
N VAL A 444 12.43 22.83 9.66
CA VAL A 444 11.71 21.58 9.88
C VAL A 444 11.97 20.61 8.73
N LEU A 445 12.45 19.41 9.06
CA LEU A 445 12.56 18.28 8.16
C LEU A 445 11.26 17.46 8.15
N GLU A 446 10.77 17.10 9.34
CA GLU A 446 9.55 16.32 9.52
C GLU A 446 8.75 16.86 10.70
N VAL A 447 7.43 16.65 10.65
CA VAL A 447 6.54 17.02 11.75
C VAL A 447 5.41 16.01 11.89
N ALA A 448 5.04 15.73 13.15
CA ALA A 448 3.81 15.04 13.50
C ALA A 448 3.04 15.88 14.51
N VAL A 449 1.72 15.96 14.37
CA VAL A 449 0.84 16.68 15.29
C VAL A 449 -0.02 15.69 16.04
N ILE A 450 -0.14 15.88 17.36
CA ILE A 450 -0.88 15.02 18.28
C ILE A 450 -1.72 15.85 19.25
N GLY A 451 -2.82 15.26 19.75
CA GLY A 451 -3.57 15.77 20.88
C GLY A 451 -2.94 15.28 22.19
N VAL A 452 -2.73 16.21 23.12
CA VAL A 452 -2.27 15.90 24.48
C VAL A 452 -3.30 16.42 25.50
N PRO A 453 -3.41 15.82 26.70
CA PRO A 453 -4.35 16.27 27.72
C PRO A 453 -4.10 17.74 28.11
N ASP A 454 -5.18 18.50 28.23
CA ASP A 454 -5.15 19.91 28.66
C ASP A 454 -6.34 20.22 29.57
N ALA A 455 -6.09 20.86 30.70
CA ALA A 455 -7.11 21.16 31.71
C ALA A 455 -8.15 22.20 31.24
N THR A 456 -7.78 23.06 30.29
CA THR A 456 -8.62 24.15 29.77
C THR A 456 -9.38 23.73 28.52
N TRP A 457 -8.70 23.00 27.62
CA TRP A 457 -9.18 22.71 26.28
C TRP A 457 -9.65 21.27 26.11
N GLY A 458 -9.50 20.40 27.15
CA GLY A 458 -9.68 18.95 27.05
C GLY A 458 -8.49 18.31 26.36
N GLU A 459 -8.28 18.62 25.10
CA GLU A 459 -7.06 18.30 24.35
C GLU A 459 -6.39 19.59 23.84
N ALA A 460 -5.06 19.65 23.94
CA ALA A 460 -4.24 20.69 23.31
C ALA A 460 -3.50 20.14 22.09
N VAL A 461 -3.37 20.96 21.06
CA VAL A 461 -2.55 20.65 19.88
C VAL A 461 -1.08 20.73 20.25
N LYS A 462 -0.33 19.65 20.00
CA LYS A 462 1.12 19.56 20.17
C LYS A 462 1.78 19.19 18.85
N ALA A 463 2.81 19.93 18.45
CA ALA A 463 3.67 19.55 17.33
C ALA A 463 4.92 18.80 17.85
N VAL A 464 5.31 17.75 17.12
CA VAL A 464 6.57 17.02 17.35
C VAL A 464 7.40 17.14 16.08
N CYS A 465 8.49 17.88 16.14
CA CYS A 465 9.30 18.28 14.98
C CYS A 465 10.65 17.59 14.96
N VAL A 466 11.13 17.30 13.75
CA VAL A 466 12.50 16.85 13.47
C VAL A 466 13.22 17.96 12.71
N PRO A 467 14.38 18.43 13.17
CA PRO A 467 15.11 19.49 12.48
C PRO A 467 15.80 18.96 11.20
N LYS A 468 16.01 19.87 10.23
CA LYS A 468 16.88 19.59 9.09
C LYS A 468 18.33 19.39 9.55
N PRO A 469 19.14 18.62 8.82
CA PRO A 469 20.54 18.43 9.12
C PRO A 469 21.28 19.78 9.29
N GLY A 470 21.93 19.95 10.44
CA GLY A 470 22.67 21.18 10.77
C GLY A 470 21.81 22.35 11.26
N HIS A 471 20.49 22.17 11.38
CA HIS A 471 19.56 23.16 11.90
C HIS A 471 19.14 22.85 13.35
N SER A 472 18.64 23.87 14.05
CA SER A 472 17.97 23.74 15.34
C SER A 472 16.61 24.38 15.27
N ILE A 473 15.61 23.82 15.95
CA ILE A 473 14.25 24.35 16.00
C ILE A 473 14.06 25.09 17.34
N ASP A 474 13.69 26.35 17.28
CA ASP A 474 13.11 27.06 18.42
C ASP A 474 11.60 26.74 18.45
N PRO A 475 11.08 26.12 19.52
CA PRO A 475 9.67 25.83 19.68
C PRO A 475 8.75 27.05 19.46
N GLN A 476 9.18 28.24 19.89
CA GLN A 476 8.36 29.46 19.73
C GLN A 476 8.26 29.86 18.25
N SER A 477 9.31 29.69 17.46
CA SER A 477 9.28 30.00 16.02
C SER A 477 8.23 29.17 15.27
N ILE A 478 8.05 27.90 15.64
CA ILE A 478 7.01 27.04 15.04
C ILE A 478 5.60 27.52 15.40
N ILE A 479 5.39 27.91 16.66
CA ILE A 479 4.09 28.44 17.12
C ILE A 479 3.76 29.71 16.38
N ASP A 480 4.70 30.64 16.26
CA ASP A 480 4.49 31.92 15.59
C ASP A 480 4.29 31.75 14.08
N TRP A 481 5.09 30.88 13.44
CA TRP A 481 4.93 30.49 12.05
C TRP A 481 3.53 29.94 11.77
N THR A 482 3.03 29.08 12.67
CA THR A 482 1.70 28.47 12.52
C THR A 482 0.58 29.47 12.75
N ARG A 483 0.75 30.41 13.69
CA ARG A 483 -0.22 31.46 14.02
C ARG A 483 -0.50 32.41 12.85
N GLU A 484 0.50 32.66 12.02
CA GLU A 484 0.33 33.48 10.82
C GLU A 484 -0.49 32.78 9.72
N ARG A 485 -0.66 31.46 9.81
CA ARG A 485 -1.20 30.62 8.71
C ARG A 485 -2.49 29.89 9.04
N LEU A 486 -2.78 29.71 10.33
CA LEU A 486 -3.96 28.96 10.78
C LEU A 486 -4.74 29.73 11.84
N ALA A 487 -6.03 29.38 11.99
CA ALA A 487 -6.87 29.89 13.06
C ALA A 487 -6.29 29.54 14.44
N SER A 488 -6.50 30.41 15.44
CA SER A 488 -5.84 30.34 16.74
C SER A 488 -6.05 29.02 17.51
N PHE A 489 -7.19 28.37 17.35
CA PHE A 489 -7.48 27.08 18.00
C PHE A 489 -6.68 25.92 17.39
N LYS A 490 -6.18 26.05 16.15
CA LYS A 490 -5.33 25.06 15.45
C LYS A 490 -3.85 25.23 15.75
N VAL A 491 -3.46 26.37 16.32
CA VAL A 491 -2.05 26.67 16.63
C VAL A 491 -1.56 25.76 17.76
N PRO A 492 -0.41 25.04 17.57
CA PRO A 492 0.16 24.23 18.63
C PRO A 492 0.38 25.04 19.93
N LYS A 493 -0.01 24.45 21.05
CA LYS A 493 0.22 25.02 22.37
C LYS A 493 1.60 24.66 22.90
N SER A 494 2.22 23.61 22.35
CA SER A 494 3.57 23.19 22.68
C SER A 494 4.23 22.47 21.48
N VAL A 495 5.56 22.50 21.46
CA VAL A 495 6.38 21.88 20.43
C VAL A 495 7.47 21.07 21.10
N ASP A 496 7.62 19.80 20.71
CA ASP A 496 8.74 18.96 21.09
C ASP A 496 9.66 18.78 19.88
N VAL A 497 10.96 18.71 20.14
CA VAL A 497 11.98 18.47 19.11
C VAL A 497 12.64 17.13 19.38
N ILE A 498 12.60 16.24 18.38
CA ILE A 498 13.17 14.89 18.49
C ILE A 498 14.08 14.58 17.30
N ALA A 499 14.91 13.54 17.45
CA ALA A 499 15.85 13.16 16.40
C ALA A 499 15.19 12.47 15.18
N ALA A 500 14.11 11.71 15.40
CA ALA A 500 13.37 11.02 14.34
C ALA A 500 11.94 10.70 14.80
N LEU A 501 10.98 10.73 13.88
CA LEU A 501 9.60 10.28 14.14
C LEU A 501 9.50 8.75 14.13
N PRO A 502 8.77 8.14 15.10
CA PRO A 502 8.54 6.70 15.10
C PRO A 502 7.65 6.31 13.90
N ARG A 503 8.07 5.25 13.19
CA ARG A 503 7.36 4.77 12.00
C ARG A 503 7.10 3.26 12.09
N ASN A 504 6.01 2.83 11.47
CA ASN A 504 5.78 1.41 11.23
C ASN A 504 6.62 0.92 10.03
N PRO A 505 6.66 -0.42 9.76
CA PRO A 505 7.41 -0.98 8.63
C PRO A 505 7.03 -0.43 7.26
N SER A 506 5.81 0.09 7.08
CA SER A 506 5.37 0.74 5.84
C SER A 506 5.78 2.21 5.73
N GLY A 507 6.54 2.74 6.69
CA GLY A 507 6.98 4.14 6.72
C GLY A 507 5.95 5.12 7.30
N LYS A 508 4.79 4.66 7.77
CA LYS A 508 3.74 5.51 8.36
C LYS A 508 4.09 5.93 9.78
N ILE A 509 3.92 7.21 10.11
CA ILE A 509 4.17 7.75 11.45
C ILE A 509 3.24 7.10 12.48
N LEU A 510 3.82 6.64 13.59
CA LEU A 510 3.11 6.05 14.72
C LEU A 510 2.71 7.12 15.74
N ARG A 511 1.65 7.90 15.45
CA ARG A 511 1.16 8.95 16.35
C ARG A 511 0.77 8.40 17.73
N ARG A 512 0.33 7.14 17.80
CA ARG A 512 0.05 6.49 19.09
C ARG A 512 1.28 6.49 20.00
N THR A 513 2.43 6.06 19.50
CA THR A 513 3.68 6.04 20.26
C THR A 513 4.10 7.44 20.73
N LEU A 514 3.84 8.48 19.91
CA LEU A 514 4.10 9.87 20.30
C LEU A 514 3.16 10.35 21.40
N ARG A 515 1.91 9.87 21.45
CA ARG A 515 0.90 10.25 22.44
C ARG A 515 1.05 9.54 23.78
N GLU A 516 1.48 8.28 23.76
CA GLU A 516 1.53 7.41 24.95
C GLU A 516 2.16 8.09 26.19
N PRO A 517 3.28 8.81 26.12
CA PRO A 517 3.88 9.46 27.28
C PRO A 517 2.99 10.50 27.97
N TYR A 518 2.12 11.18 27.21
CA TYR A 518 1.25 12.24 27.72
C TYR A 518 -0.07 11.71 28.27
N TRP A 519 -0.51 10.54 27.80
CA TRP A 519 -1.77 9.90 28.21
C TRP A 519 -1.58 8.79 29.26
N ALA A 520 -0.34 8.57 29.73
CA ALA A 520 -0.05 7.53 30.73
C ALA A 520 -0.86 7.77 32.03
N GLY A 521 -1.75 6.83 32.34
CA GLY A 521 -2.63 6.90 33.51
C GLY A 521 -3.89 7.76 33.35
N LEU A 522 -4.17 8.23 32.14
CA LEU A 522 -5.38 8.97 31.80
C LEU A 522 -6.16 8.25 30.69
N GLU A 523 -7.49 8.26 30.77
CA GLU A 523 -8.32 7.83 29.65
C GLU A 523 -8.53 8.99 28.67
N ARG A 524 -8.32 8.74 27.38
CA ARG A 524 -8.66 9.71 26.33
C ARG A 524 -10.18 9.77 26.22
N GLN A 525 -10.76 10.93 26.49
CA GLN A 525 -12.22 11.16 26.46
C GLN A 525 -12.76 11.42 25.04
N VAL A 526 -12.08 10.97 24.01
CA VAL A 526 -12.56 11.10 22.63
C VAL A 526 -12.91 9.72 22.09
N ASN A 527 -14.17 9.55 21.74
CA ASN A 527 -14.72 8.35 21.14
C ASN A 527 -14.26 8.13 19.70
#